data_665f97d7ed03bf07a625fded368aa257
#
_entry.id   665f97d7ed03bf07a625fded368aa257
#
_cell.length_a   1.000
_cell.length_b   1.000
_cell.length_c   1.000
_cell.angle_alpha   90.00
_cell.angle_beta   90.00
_cell.angle_gamma   90.00
#
_symmetry.space_group_name_H-M   'P 1'
#
loop_
_entity.id
_entity.type
_entity.pdbx_description
1 polymer ?
#
loop_
_entity_poly.entity_id
_entity_poly.type
_entity_poly.pdbx_seq_one_letter_code
_entity_poly.pdbx_strand_id
1 'polypeptide(L)'
;QLTPQNAMVAKLPVDGETSTCSGMAWGFNPFLMSADQYKGAQMAVIESVTKLVASGFRYEDAYLTFQEYFERLGTAPERWGKPLAALLGALDAQMGLGIASIGGKDSMSGSFEKLDVPPTLVSFATAIGKANKVVSTEFKKPESTVVLVRPIIDPETGCPNFFSLKANYKIVEDMIEEGMVASACSVGYGGIAEALFKMGLGNHIGFKMRADKTTHDMFQPMYGSIVLEMVSDSPAGEILGETTKEYVFEACGEKLDMAQLQEIWEGKLEPVYPYRKAGPTVEKINGSLTAPAAPKIGVAKPKV
;
A
#
# COMPACT_ATOMS: atom_id res chain seq x y z
N GLN A 1 3.90 -6.28 13.80
CA GLN A 1 4.25 -5.06 13.06
C GLN A 1 3.02 -4.16 13.01
N LEU A 2 3.08 -2.98 13.64
CA LEU A 2 1.91 -2.09 13.79
C LEU A 2 1.60 -1.32 12.51
N THR A 3 2.60 -0.71 11.89
CA THR A 3 2.40 -0.01 10.61
C THR A 3 2.13 -1.01 9.48
N PRO A 4 0.97 -0.96 8.81
CA PRO A 4 0.72 -1.75 7.62
C PRO A 4 1.73 -1.41 6.52
N GLN A 5 2.35 -2.41 5.92
CA GLN A 5 3.31 -2.22 4.84
C GLN A 5 2.60 -2.10 3.48
N ASN A 6 3.19 -1.32 2.57
CA ASN A 6 2.66 -1.16 1.21
C ASN A 6 2.72 -2.46 0.41
N ALA A 7 3.79 -3.25 0.59
CA ALA A 7 4.02 -4.46 -0.16
C ALA A 7 4.58 -5.59 0.71
N MET A 8 4.40 -6.82 0.27
CA MET A 8 5.14 -7.98 0.72
C MET A 8 6.40 -8.11 -0.12
N VAL A 9 7.56 -8.21 0.52
CA VAL A 9 8.85 -8.34 -0.16
C VAL A 9 9.58 -9.56 0.37
N ALA A 10 10.07 -10.41 -0.54
CA ALA A 10 10.82 -11.60 -0.21
C ALA A 10 12.06 -11.75 -1.11
N LYS A 11 13.21 -12.10 -0.53
CA LYS A 11 14.39 -12.50 -1.31
C LYS A 11 14.08 -13.76 -2.09
N LEU A 12 14.58 -13.87 -3.32
CA LEU A 12 14.39 -15.06 -4.12
C LEU A 12 15.13 -16.25 -3.49
N PRO A 13 14.52 -17.46 -3.43
CA PRO A 13 15.17 -18.65 -2.93
C PRO A 13 16.24 -19.12 -3.95
N VAL A 14 17.49 -19.12 -3.50
CA VAL A 14 18.65 -19.55 -4.30
C VAL A 14 19.60 -20.35 -3.42
N ASP A 15 20.52 -21.10 -4.03
CA ASP A 15 21.65 -21.68 -3.30
C ASP A 15 22.60 -20.55 -2.90
N GLY A 16 22.79 -20.34 -1.57
CA GLY A 16 23.59 -19.24 -1.02
C GLY A 16 22.76 -18.00 -0.74
N GLU A 17 23.34 -16.80 -0.94
CA GLU A 17 22.69 -15.53 -0.67
C GLU A 17 22.42 -14.73 -1.94
N THR A 18 21.34 -13.93 -1.91
CA THR A 18 21.00 -13.00 -2.97
C THR A 18 20.51 -11.67 -2.42
N SER A 19 20.79 -10.59 -3.14
CA SER A 19 20.13 -9.29 -2.93
C SER A 19 18.89 -9.13 -3.80
N THR A 20 18.60 -10.05 -4.72
CA THR A 20 17.42 -9.99 -5.58
C THR A 20 16.19 -10.40 -4.78
N CYS A 21 15.13 -9.62 -4.87
CA CYS A 21 13.86 -9.86 -4.20
C CYS A 21 12.69 -9.66 -5.16
N SER A 22 11.56 -10.26 -4.84
CA SER A 22 10.27 -9.97 -5.44
C SER A 22 9.47 -9.10 -4.49
N GLY A 23 8.75 -8.12 -5.03
CA GLY A 23 7.75 -7.34 -4.32
C GLY A 23 6.37 -7.60 -4.88
N MET A 24 5.36 -7.64 -4.03
CA MET A 24 3.95 -7.72 -4.43
C MET A 24 3.13 -6.76 -3.58
N ALA A 25 2.39 -5.90 -4.25
CA ALA A 25 1.45 -4.97 -3.64
C ALA A 25 0.05 -5.20 -4.20
N TRP A 26 -0.96 -4.67 -3.53
CA TRP A 26 -2.36 -4.81 -3.94
C TRP A 26 -3.10 -3.48 -3.83
N GLY A 27 -4.17 -3.35 -4.62
CA GLY A 27 -5.11 -2.25 -4.55
C GLY A 27 -6.53 -2.73 -4.79
N PHE A 28 -7.47 -2.25 -4.01
CA PHE A 28 -8.90 -2.45 -4.21
C PHE A 28 -9.72 -1.52 -3.32
N ASN A 29 -10.92 -1.16 -3.77
CA ASN A 29 -11.88 -0.44 -2.95
C ASN A 29 -13.31 -0.81 -3.38
N PRO A 30 -14.02 -1.67 -2.63
CA PRO A 30 -15.38 -2.09 -2.98
C PRO A 30 -16.41 -0.96 -2.89
N PHE A 31 -16.16 0.10 -2.13
CA PHE A 31 -17.04 1.27 -2.06
C PHE A 31 -16.97 2.09 -3.35
N LEU A 32 -15.76 2.36 -3.86
CA LEU A 32 -15.60 3.00 -5.17
C LEU A 32 -16.16 2.13 -6.29
N MET A 33 -15.88 0.82 -6.26
CA MET A 33 -16.39 -0.13 -7.24
C MET A 33 -17.92 -0.21 -7.24
N SER A 34 -18.57 -0.05 -6.08
CA SER A 34 -20.03 -0.02 -5.99
C SER A 34 -20.62 1.26 -6.60
N ALA A 35 -19.89 2.38 -6.50
CA ALA A 35 -20.31 3.65 -7.08
C ALA A 35 -20.03 3.74 -8.59
N ASP A 36 -18.85 3.29 -9.02
CA ASP A 36 -18.37 3.34 -10.41
C ASP A 36 -17.35 2.21 -10.62
N GLN A 37 -17.75 1.15 -11.32
CA GLN A 37 -16.90 -0.04 -11.54
C GLN A 37 -15.68 0.29 -12.40
N TYR A 38 -15.83 1.18 -13.38
CA TYR A 38 -14.73 1.58 -14.26
C TYR A 38 -13.66 2.35 -13.49
N LYS A 39 -14.04 3.43 -12.80
CA LYS A 39 -13.12 4.25 -12.02
C LYS A 39 -12.56 3.49 -10.82
N GLY A 40 -13.38 2.69 -10.15
CA GLY A 40 -12.94 1.87 -9.03
C GLY A 40 -11.85 0.87 -9.41
N ALA A 41 -11.99 0.20 -10.55
CA ALA A 41 -10.98 -0.72 -11.07
C ALA A 41 -9.71 0.02 -11.54
N GLN A 42 -9.85 1.18 -12.18
CA GLN A 42 -8.71 2.04 -12.54
C GLN A 42 -7.92 2.45 -11.29
N MET A 43 -8.60 2.88 -10.21
CA MET A 43 -7.96 3.23 -8.94
C MET A 43 -7.30 2.03 -8.27
N ALA A 44 -7.88 0.82 -8.36
CA ALA A 44 -7.28 -0.39 -7.84
C ALA A 44 -5.92 -0.69 -8.49
N VAL A 45 -5.82 -0.54 -9.82
CA VAL A 45 -4.54 -0.68 -10.54
C VAL A 45 -3.54 0.38 -10.11
N ILE A 46 -3.96 1.66 -10.10
CA ILE A 46 -3.10 2.76 -9.68
C ILE A 46 -2.60 2.54 -8.26
N GLU A 47 -3.46 2.12 -7.32
CA GLU A 47 -3.09 1.87 -5.93
C GLU A 47 -2.03 0.78 -5.80
N SER A 48 -2.22 -0.36 -6.47
CA SER A 48 -1.26 -1.48 -6.39
C SER A 48 0.13 -1.08 -6.92
N VAL A 49 0.18 -0.35 -8.03
CA VAL A 49 1.43 0.15 -8.61
C VAL A 49 2.07 1.23 -7.73
N THR A 50 1.27 2.17 -7.20
CA THR A 50 1.78 3.21 -6.29
C THR A 50 2.42 2.61 -5.04
N LYS A 51 1.79 1.59 -4.45
CA LYS A 51 2.33 0.85 -3.30
C LYS A 51 3.65 0.15 -3.63
N LEU A 52 3.75 -0.42 -4.82
CA LEU A 52 4.96 -1.09 -5.29
C LEU A 52 6.11 -0.09 -5.44
N VAL A 53 5.87 1.08 -6.06
CA VAL A 53 6.83 2.17 -6.19
C VAL A 53 7.25 2.70 -4.83
N ALA A 54 6.29 2.95 -3.93
CA ALA A 54 6.57 3.40 -2.56
C ALA A 54 7.41 2.37 -1.75
N SER A 55 7.48 1.13 -2.20
CA SER A 55 8.30 0.08 -1.59
C SER A 55 9.69 -0.06 -2.22
N GLY A 56 10.03 0.77 -3.22
CA GLY A 56 11.35 0.79 -3.87
C GLY A 56 11.47 -0.08 -5.11
N PHE A 57 10.35 -0.36 -5.79
CA PHE A 57 10.32 -1.07 -7.07
C PHE A 57 10.00 -0.11 -8.22
N ARG A 58 10.48 -0.42 -9.41
CA ARG A 58 10.19 0.36 -10.61
C ARG A 58 8.82 -0.01 -11.18
N TYR A 59 8.00 1.00 -11.49
CA TYR A 59 6.66 0.75 -12.04
C TYR A 59 6.72 0.10 -13.43
N GLU A 60 7.73 0.44 -14.25
CA GLU A 60 7.91 -0.10 -15.60
C GLU A 60 8.19 -1.62 -15.61
N ASP A 61 8.74 -2.15 -14.52
CA ASP A 61 9.04 -3.57 -14.34
C ASP A 61 7.87 -4.34 -13.73
N ALA A 62 6.74 -3.67 -13.49
CA ALA A 62 5.57 -4.28 -12.87
C ALA A 62 4.76 -5.13 -13.85
N TYR A 63 4.38 -6.31 -13.39
CA TYR A 63 3.36 -7.15 -14.00
C TYR A 63 2.13 -7.17 -13.10
N LEU A 64 0.95 -7.20 -13.71
CA LEU A 64 -0.31 -7.20 -12.99
C LEU A 64 -0.99 -8.55 -13.05
N THR A 65 -1.79 -8.86 -12.02
CA THR A 65 -2.77 -9.95 -12.04
C THR A 65 -4.02 -9.48 -11.32
N PHE A 66 -5.20 -9.86 -11.80
CA PHE A 66 -6.45 -9.39 -11.25
C PHE A 66 -7.25 -10.52 -10.64
N GLN A 67 -7.96 -10.19 -9.56
CA GLN A 67 -8.94 -11.06 -8.94
C GLN A 67 -10.27 -10.30 -8.89
N GLU A 68 -11.30 -10.83 -9.54
CA GLU A 68 -12.62 -10.21 -9.57
C GLU A 68 -13.63 -10.98 -8.71
N TYR A 69 -14.54 -10.23 -8.08
CA TYR A 69 -15.66 -10.74 -7.29
C TYR A 69 -16.91 -9.96 -7.66
N PHE A 70 -17.88 -10.67 -8.24
CA PHE A 70 -19.18 -10.10 -8.60
C PHE A 70 -20.31 -11.02 -8.14
N GLU A 71 -21.51 -10.44 -8.00
CA GLU A 71 -22.72 -11.20 -7.76
C GLU A 71 -22.99 -12.19 -8.90
N ARG A 72 -23.93 -13.12 -8.66
CA ARG A 72 -24.38 -14.04 -9.70
C ARG A 72 -25.02 -13.25 -10.85
N LEU A 73 -24.46 -13.36 -12.04
CA LEU A 73 -24.83 -12.51 -13.18
C LEU A 73 -26.21 -12.82 -13.75
N GLY A 74 -26.62 -14.10 -13.79
CA GLY A 74 -27.91 -14.50 -14.36
C GLY A 74 -28.06 -14.06 -15.81
N THR A 75 -29.28 -13.56 -16.15
CA THR A 75 -29.63 -13.09 -17.50
C THR A 75 -29.83 -11.57 -17.59
N ALA A 76 -29.63 -10.83 -16.50
CA ALA A 76 -29.79 -9.37 -16.47
C ALA A 76 -28.56 -8.69 -17.09
N PRO A 77 -28.71 -7.94 -18.18
CA PRO A 77 -27.58 -7.28 -18.87
C PRO A 77 -26.77 -6.34 -17.95
N GLU A 78 -27.45 -5.68 -17.01
CA GLU A 78 -26.83 -4.73 -16.07
C GLU A 78 -25.80 -5.43 -15.16
N ARG A 79 -26.05 -6.68 -14.79
CA ARG A 79 -25.12 -7.48 -13.99
C ARG A 79 -23.86 -7.86 -14.78
N TRP A 80 -24.00 -8.14 -16.08
CA TRP A 80 -22.89 -8.39 -17.00
C TRP A 80 -22.10 -7.12 -17.32
N GLY A 81 -22.76 -5.96 -17.31
CA GLY A 81 -22.11 -4.66 -17.52
C GLY A 81 -21.11 -4.30 -16.44
N LYS A 82 -21.27 -4.76 -15.19
CA LYS A 82 -20.39 -4.44 -14.07
C LYS A 82 -18.97 -5.00 -14.25
N PRO A 83 -18.76 -6.32 -14.46
CA PRO A 83 -17.43 -6.85 -14.71
C PRO A 83 -16.82 -6.27 -16.00
N LEU A 84 -17.61 -6.06 -17.05
CA LEU A 84 -17.10 -5.43 -18.27
C LEU A 84 -16.57 -4.01 -18.00
N ALA A 85 -17.32 -3.19 -17.25
CA ALA A 85 -16.87 -1.84 -16.89
C ALA A 85 -15.58 -1.88 -16.03
N ALA A 86 -15.47 -2.81 -15.09
CA ALA A 86 -14.28 -3.00 -14.28
C ALA A 86 -13.06 -3.37 -15.14
N LEU A 87 -13.21 -4.34 -16.05
CA LEU A 87 -12.14 -4.73 -16.98
C LEU A 87 -11.70 -3.60 -17.89
N LEU A 88 -12.64 -2.78 -18.40
CA LEU A 88 -12.31 -1.61 -19.22
C LEU A 88 -11.54 -0.55 -18.40
N GLY A 89 -11.92 -0.29 -17.16
CA GLY A 89 -11.19 0.62 -16.28
C GLY A 89 -9.77 0.12 -15.97
N ALA A 90 -9.63 -1.19 -15.70
CA ALA A 90 -8.32 -1.80 -15.50
C ALA A 90 -7.46 -1.80 -16.78
N LEU A 91 -8.08 -1.98 -17.96
CA LEU A 91 -7.40 -1.88 -19.25
C LEU A 91 -6.89 -0.46 -19.50
N ASP A 92 -7.72 0.55 -19.24
CA ASP A 92 -7.33 1.94 -19.39
C ASP A 92 -6.11 2.31 -18.52
N ALA A 93 -6.11 1.85 -17.27
CA ALA A 93 -4.95 2.02 -16.39
C ALA A 93 -3.69 1.31 -16.93
N GLN A 94 -3.81 0.10 -17.46
CA GLN A 94 -2.69 -0.64 -18.06
C GLN A 94 -2.14 0.12 -19.27
N MET A 95 -3.00 0.60 -20.15
CA MET A 95 -2.61 1.37 -21.33
C MET A 95 -1.95 2.70 -20.95
N GLY A 96 -2.51 3.40 -19.95
CA GLY A 96 -1.99 4.67 -19.45
C GLY A 96 -0.62 4.54 -18.80
N LEU A 97 -0.39 3.49 -18.03
CA LEU A 97 0.89 3.19 -17.37
C LEU A 97 1.90 2.53 -18.34
N GLY A 98 1.44 1.85 -19.38
CA GLY A 98 2.28 1.09 -20.29
C GLY A 98 2.76 -0.24 -19.72
N ILE A 99 1.98 -0.86 -18.80
CA ILE A 99 2.27 -2.16 -18.18
C ILE A 99 1.12 -3.12 -18.44
N ALA A 100 1.35 -4.42 -18.27
CA ALA A 100 0.36 -5.43 -18.65
C ALA A 100 0.02 -6.39 -17.51
N SER A 101 -1.22 -6.88 -17.53
CA SER A 101 -1.61 -8.05 -16.74
C SER A 101 -1.15 -9.34 -17.42
N ILE A 102 -0.69 -10.28 -16.61
CA ILE A 102 -0.26 -11.62 -17.06
C ILE A 102 -1.35 -12.68 -16.89
N GLY A 103 -2.45 -12.31 -16.24
CA GLY A 103 -3.58 -13.18 -15.99
C GLY A 103 -4.46 -12.69 -14.88
N GLY A 104 -5.35 -13.56 -14.44
CA GLY A 104 -6.29 -13.25 -13.38
C GLY A 104 -7.25 -14.38 -13.13
N LYS A 105 -8.23 -14.14 -12.27
CA LYS A 105 -9.28 -15.08 -11.92
C LYS A 105 -10.56 -14.35 -11.57
N ASP A 106 -11.66 -14.75 -12.16
CA ASP A 106 -12.98 -14.18 -11.92
C ASP A 106 -13.83 -15.08 -11.02
N SER A 107 -14.67 -14.45 -10.21
CA SER A 107 -15.69 -15.12 -9.40
C SER A 107 -17.02 -14.40 -9.56
N MET A 108 -17.92 -14.99 -10.36
CA MET A 108 -19.23 -14.44 -10.72
C MET A 108 -20.39 -15.18 -10.00
N SER A 109 -20.15 -15.61 -8.76
CA SER A 109 -21.13 -16.37 -7.97
C SER A 109 -21.31 -15.84 -6.54
N GLY A 110 -20.93 -14.58 -6.32
CA GLY A 110 -20.96 -13.93 -5.02
C GLY A 110 -22.38 -13.50 -4.57
N SER A 111 -23.36 -14.40 -4.70
CA SER A 111 -24.73 -14.16 -4.21
C SER A 111 -25.13 -15.25 -3.23
N PHE A 112 -25.66 -14.85 -2.07
CA PHE A 112 -26.21 -15.76 -1.06
C PHE A 112 -27.55 -15.20 -0.58
N GLU A 113 -28.63 -15.92 -0.86
CA GLU A 113 -30.00 -15.47 -0.59
C GLU A 113 -30.29 -14.09 -1.21
N LYS A 114 -30.43 -13.06 -0.37
CA LYS A 114 -30.68 -11.65 -0.77
C LYS A 114 -29.41 -10.78 -0.74
N LEU A 115 -28.27 -11.37 -0.39
CA LEU A 115 -26.99 -10.65 -0.33
C LEU A 115 -26.21 -10.87 -1.62
N ASP A 116 -25.79 -9.79 -2.23
CA ASP A 116 -24.83 -9.79 -3.32
C ASP A 116 -23.49 -9.24 -2.82
N VAL A 117 -22.38 -9.86 -3.20
CA VAL A 117 -21.04 -9.31 -2.92
C VAL A 117 -20.91 -7.95 -3.60
N PRO A 118 -20.33 -6.94 -2.94
CA PRO A 118 -20.01 -5.69 -3.62
C PRO A 118 -19.11 -5.94 -4.82
N PRO A 119 -19.34 -5.30 -5.97
CA PRO A 119 -18.46 -5.38 -7.10
C PRO A 119 -17.01 -5.08 -6.67
N THR A 120 -16.06 -5.96 -6.96
CA THR A 120 -14.68 -5.81 -6.52
C THR A 120 -13.73 -6.33 -7.57
N LEU A 121 -12.76 -5.49 -7.97
CA LEU A 121 -11.55 -5.90 -8.67
C LEU A 121 -10.38 -5.62 -7.74
N VAL A 122 -9.62 -6.67 -7.41
CA VAL A 122 -8.34 -6.56 -6.71
C VAL A 122 -7.24 -6.61 -7.75
N SER A 123 -6.42 -5.57 -7.82
CA SER A 123 -5.19 -5.54 -8.61
C SER A 123 -4.02 -5.94 -7.74
N PHE A 124 -3.22 -6.89 -8.21
CA PHE A 124 -1.91 -7.21 -7.66
C PHE A 124 -0.85 -6.74 -8.64
N ALA A 125 0.12 -5.95 -8.16
CA ALA A 125 1.30 -5.54 -8.90
C ALA A 125 2.52 -6.26 -8.32
N THR A 126 3.32 -6.90 -9.19
CA THR A 126 4.54 -7.60 -8.78
C THR A 126 5.72 -7.16 -9.63
N ALA A 127 6.89 -7.02 -9.01
CA ALA A 127 8.13 -6.72 -9.71
C ALA A 127 9.33 -7.37 -9.00
N ILE A 128 10.45 -7.41 -9.72
CA ILE A 128 11.75 -7.85 -9.19
C ILE A 128 12.57 -6.60 -8.85
N GLY A 129 13.27 -6.64 -7.73
CA GLY A 129 14.09 -5.54 -7.24
C GLY A 129 15.30 -5.98 -6.44
N LYS A 130 15.88 -5.03 -5.71
CA LYS A 130 17.04 -5.25 -4.82
C LYS A 130 16.64 -5.02 -3.37
N ALA A 131 16.92 -5.99 -2.51
CA ALA A 131 16.54 -5.94 -1.09
C ALA A 131 17.11 -4.73 -0.33
N ASN A 132 18.28 -4.23 -0.73
CA ASN A 132 18.91 -3.04 -0.14
C ASN A 132 18.31 -1.71 -0.62
N LYS A 133 17.37 -1.74 -1.57
CA LYS A 133 16.62 -0.56 -2.06
C LYS A 133 15.17 -0.56 -1.58
N VAL A 134 14.78 -1.57 -0.82
CA VAL A 134 13.42 -1.66 -0.27
C VAL A 134 13.23 -0.63 0.83
N VAL A 135 12.13 0.10 0.73
CA VAL A 135 11.70 1.12 1.69
C VAL A 135 10.44 0.62 2.40
N SER A 136 10.41 0.72 3.72
CA SER A 136 9.24 0.38 4.53
C SER A 136 8.42 1.61 4.90
N THR A 137 7.22 1.38 5.42
CA THR A 137 6.19 2.43 5.55
C THR A 137 6.34 3.28 6.81
N GLU A 138 6.80 2.71 7.93
CA GLU A 138 6.86 3.40 9.21
C GLU A 138 7.91 4.52 9.25
N PHE A 139 7.60 5.65 9.92
CA PHE A 139 8.59 6.71 10.20
C PHE A 139 9.81 6.17 10.94
N LYS A 140 11.00 6.66 10.59
CA LYS A 140 12.28 6.15 11.10
C LYS A 140 12.85 6.98 12.24
N LYS A 141 12.72 8.29 12.19
CA LYS A 141 13.29 9.19 13.21
C LYS A 141 12.45 10.45 13.36
N PRO A 142 12.48 11.10 14.53
CA PRO A 142 11.95 12.46 14.70
C PRO A 142 12.76 13.49 13.89
N GLU A 143 12.16 14.66 13.70
CA GLU A 143 12.75 15.83 13.03
C GLU A 143 13.11 15.58 11.56
N SER A 144 12.40 14.65 10.92
CA SER A 144 12.49 14.42 9.48
C SER A 144 11.45 15.27 8.75
N THR A 145 11.84 15.89 7.65
CA THR A 145 10.91 16.52 6.71
C THR A 145 10.05 15.45 6.03
N VAL A 146 8.75 15.70 5.96
CA VAL A 146 7.80 14.82 5.26
C VAL A 146 7.21 15.56 4.07
N VAL A 147 7.27 14.94 2.90
CA VAL A 147 6.79 15.52 1.64
C VAL A 147 5.71 14.64 0.98
N LEU A 148 4.87 15.27 0.18
CA LEU A 148 3.86 14.64 -0.66
C LEU A 148 4.24 14.80 -2.13
N VAL A 149 4.35 13.70 -2.83
CA VAL A 149 4.41 13.67 -4.30
C VAL A 149 3.05 13.23 -4.81
N ARG A 150 2.36 14.08 -5.58
CA ARG A 150 1.00 13.81 -6.05
C ARG A 150 0.84 14.07 -7.56
N PRO A 151 0.05 13.25 -8.29
CA PRO A 151 -0.22 13.48 -9.68
C PRO A 151 -1.19 14.65 -9.87
N ILE A 152 -1.21 15.20 -11.08
CA ILE A 152 -2.28 16.10 -11.52
C ILE A 152 -3.55 15.26 -11.68
N ILE A 153 -4.65 15.78 -11.15
CA ILE A 153 -5.96 15.16 -11.33
C ILE A 153 -6.63 15.80 -12.54
N ASP A 154 -7.11 14.94 -13.42
CA ASP A 154 -7.91 15.37 -14.57
C ASP A 154 -9.26 15.90 -14.07
N PRO A 155 -9.62 17.17 -14.36
CA PRO A 155 -10.83 17.78 -13.84
C PRO A 155 -12.13 17.21 -14.44
N GLU A 156 -12.07 16.57 -15.61
CA GLU A 156 -13.24 15.99 -16.27
C GLU A 156 -13.56 14.59 -15.70
N THR A 157 -12.53 13.80 -15.48
CA THR A 157 -12.69 12.42 -15.00
C THR A 157 -12.57 12.28 -13.50
N GLY A 158 -11.86 13.19 -12.82
CA GLY A 158 -11.49 13.10 -11.42
C GLY A 158 -10.41 12.03 -11.14
N CYS A 159 -9.78 11.51 -12.20
CA CYS A 159 -8.75 10.47 -12.10
C CYS A 159 -7.34 11.07 -12.23
N PRO A 160 -6.30 10.40 -11.70
CA PRO A 160 -4.93 10.81 -11.92
C PRO A 160 -4.56 10.83 -13.41
N ASN A 161 -3.94 11.91 -13.86
CA ASN A 161 -3.38 11.99 -15.20
C ASN A 161 -2.15 11.08 -15.30
N PHE A 162 -2.17 10.13 -16.24
CA PHE A 162 -1.12 9.11 -16.36
C PHE A 162 0.26 9.67 -16.72
N PHE A 163 0.33 10.79 -17.45
CA PHE A 163 1.62 11.41 -17.75
C PHE A 163 2.29 11.95 -16.47
N SER A 164 1.55 12.71 -15.66
CA SER A 164 2.08 13.22 -14.39
C SER A 164 2.32 12.10 -13.38
N LEU A 165 1.48 11.07 -13.37
CA LEU A 165 1.62 9.91 -12.50
C LEU A 165 2.94 9.17 -12.77
N LYS A 166 3.24 8.86 -14.03
CA LYS A 166 4.52 8.23 -14.44
C LYS A 166 5.73 9.10 -14.11
N ALA A 167 5.64 10.41 -14.35
CA ALA A 167 6.70 11.35 -13.99
C ALA A 167 6.97 11.35 -12.49
N ASN A 168 5.92 11.34 -11.66
CA ASN A 168 6.05 11.27 -10.21
C ASN A 168 6.62 9.93 -9.72
N TYR A 169 6.20 8.81 -10.32
CA TYR A 169 6.79 7.51 -9.99
C TYR A 169 8.30 7.53 -10.25
N LYS A 170 8.72 8.06 -11.40
CA LYS A 170 10.14 8.17 -11.73
C LYS A 170 10.91 9.04 -10.74
N ILE A 171 10.36 10.17 -10.33
CA ILE A 171 10.95 11.03 -9.30
C ILE A 171 11.13 10.26 -7.97
N VAL A 172 10.11 9.53 -7.53
CA VAL A 172 10.18 8.75 -6.28
C VAL A 172 11.19 7.60 -6.39
N GLU A 173 11.21 6.88 -7.52
CA GLU A 173 12.18 5.82 -7.79
C GLU A 173 13.62 6.35 -7.72
N ASP A 174 13.91 7.48 -8.37
CA ASP A 174 15.23 8.10 -8.37
C ASP A 174 15.64 8.55 -6.94
N MET A 175 14.75 9.19 -6.18
CA MET A 175 15.00 9.56 -4.79
C MET A 175 15.28 8.35 -3.89
N ILE A 176 14.59 7.24 -4.08
CA ILE A 176 14.84 5.99 -3.34
C ILE A 176 16.19 5.39 -3.75
N GLU A 177 16.48 5.34 -5.05
CA GLU A 177 17.75 4.80 -5.56
C GLU A 177 18.94 5.60 -5.04
N GLU A 178 18.82 6.92 -4.90
CA GLU A 178 19.83 7.82 -4.35
C GLU A 178 19.90 7.78 -2.81
N GLY A 179 18.98 7.04 -2.14
CA GLY A 179 18.97 6.92 -0.67
C GLY A 179 18.45 8.16 0.06
N MET A 180 17.70 9.02 -0.62
CA MET A 180 17.13 10.24 -0.05
C MET A 180 15.86 9.99 0.77
N VAL A 181 15.23 8.82 0.65
CA VAL A 181 13.95 8.46 1.29
C VAL A 181 14.21 7.48 2.43
N ALA A 182 13.77 7.83 3.65
CA ALA A 182 13.86 6.97 4.82
C ALA A 182 12.65 6.01 4.91
N SER A 183 11.44 6.51 4.65
CA SER A 183 10.20 5.72 4.61
C SER A 183 9.21 6.31 3.61
N ALA A 184 8.30 5.47 3.10
CA ALA A 184 7.32 5.89 2.11
C ALA A 184 5.97 5.20 2.32
N CYS A 185 4.87 5.93 2.09
CA CYS A 185 3.51 5.41 2.16
C CYS A 185 2.68 5.89 0.97
N SER A 186 2.03 4.97 0.28
CA SER A 186 1.02 5.33 -0.72
C SER A 186 -0.20 5.95 -0.06
N VAL A 187 -0.75 7.00 -0.66
CA VAL A 187 -2.01 7.61 -0.21
C VAL A 187 -3.17 6.96 -0.95
N GLY A 188 -4.19 6.57 -0.21
CA GLY A 188 -5.38 5.91 -0.73
C GLY A 188 -6.67 6.67 -0.39
N TYR A 189 -7.70 5.91 -0.10
CA TYR A 189 -9.06 6.40 0.16
C TYR A 189 -9.16 7.33 1.38
N GLY A 190 -8.40 7.07 2.44
CA GLY A 190 -8.41 7.88 3.68
C GLY A 190 -7.55 9.14 3.63
N GLY A 191 -6.94 9.46 2.49
CA GLY A 191 -6.14 10.66 2.30
C GLY A 191 -4.80 10.63 3.06
N ILE A 192 -4.17 11.81 3.13
CA ILE A 192 -2.88 11.96 3.82
C ILE A 192 -2.98 11.75 5.33
N ALA A 193 -4.13 12.00 5.94
CA ALA A 193 -4.34 11.75 7.37
C ALA A 193 -4.16 10.26 7.71
N GLU A 194 -4.76 9.36 6.92
CA GLU A 194 -4.62 7.92 7.08
C GLU A 194 -3.17 7.47 6.88
N ALA A 195 -2.51 7.98 5.83
CA ALA A 195 -1.13 7.63 5.52
C ALA A 195 -0.17 8.03 6.66
N LEU A 196 -0.23 9.29 7.10
CA LEU A 196 0.60 9.83 8.16
C LEU A 196 0.36 9.12 9.52
N PHE A 197 -0.92 8.86 9.85
CA PHE A 197 -1.27 8.10 11.04
C PHE A 197 -0.62 6.72 11.02
N LYS A 198 -0.78 5.97 9.93
CA LYS A 198 -0.19 4.63 9.78
C LYS A 198 1.33 4.64 9.84
N MET A 199 1.98 5.65 9.22
CA MET A 199 3.44 5.80 9.28
C MET A 199 3.94 6.02 10.71
N GLY A 200 3.17 6.71 11.55
CA GLY A 200 3.54 6.99 12.95
C GLY A 200 3.48 5.79 13.89
N LEU A 201 2.69 4.75 13.57
CA LEU A 201 2.38 3.64 14.48
C LEU A 201 3.61 2.81 14.87
N GLY A 202 4.42 2.38 13.90
CA GLY A 202 5.42 1.33 14.08
C GLY A 202 6.54 1.67 15.07
N ASN A 203 7.04 2.89 15.02
CA ASN A 203 8.12 3.38 15.86
C ASN A 203 7.66 4.41 16.90
N HIS A 204 6.34 4.61 17.06
CA HIS A 204 5.74 5.61 17.97
C HIS A 204 6.28 7.02 17.74
N ILE A 205 6.37 7.42 16.48
CA ILE A 205 6.82 8.74 16.05
C ILE A 205 5.60 9.57 15.69
N GLY A 206 5.51 10.77 16.26
CA GLY A 206 4.43 11.70 15.97
C GLY A 206 4.67 12.50 14.69
N PHE A 207 3.71 13.36 14.37
CA PHE A 207 3.76 14.21 13.19
C PHE A 207 3.16 15.57 13.46
N LYS A 208 3.81 16.62 12.99
CA LYS A 208 3.32 18.00 13.03
C LYS A 208 3.15 18.52 11.61
N MET A 209 1.90 18.79 11.26
CA MET A 209 1.54 19.31 9.95
C MET A 209 1.77 20.82 9.84
N ARG A 210 2.08 21.28 8.65
CA ARG A 210 2.14 22.71 8.34
C ARG A 210 0.79 23.39 8.56
N ALA A 211 0.83 24.62 9.03
CA ALA A 211 -0.37 25.38 9.40
C ALA A 211 -1.26 25.81 8.21
N ASP A 212 -0.76 25.70 6.97
CA ASP A 212 -1.49 26.06 5.76
C ASP A 212 -2.44 24.96 5.23
N LYS A 213 -2.45 23.76 5.89
CA LYS A 213 -3.33 22.66 5.53
C LYS A 213 -4.67 22.71 6.23
N THR A 214 -5.71 22.34 5.51
CA THR A 214 -7.07 22.24 6.04
C THR A 214 -7.47 20.80 6.30
N THR A 215 -8.50 20.58 7.12
CA THR A 215 -9.09 19.26 7.33
C THR A 215 -9.54 18.62 6.01
N HIS A 216 -10.06 19.41 5.09
CA HIS A 216 -10.46 18.93 3.77
C HIS A 216 -9.26 18.34 2.99
N ASP A 217 -8.12 19.03 2.98
CA ASP A 217 -6.91 18.54 2.30
C ASP A 217 -6.41 17.22 2.87
N MET A 218 -6.64 16.99 4.18
CA MET A 218 -6.15 15.79 4.86
C MET A 218 -6.93 14.51 4.54
N PHE A 219 -8.24 14.62 4.34
CA PHE A 219 -9.14 13.46 4.22
C PHE A 219 -9.62 13.18 2.78
N GLN A 220 -9.13 13.93 1.80
CA GLN A 220 -9.45 13.64 0.41
C GLN A 220 -8.75 12.37 -0.08
N PRO A 221 -9.45 11.48 -0.80
CA PRO A 221 -8.81 10.39 -1.52
C PRO A 221 -7.76 10.92 -2.50
N MET A 222 -6.54 10.37 -2.47
CA MET A 222 -5.43 10.83 -3.31
C MET A 222 -4.66 9.67 -3.95
N TYR A 223 -5.38 8.82 -4.67
CA TYR A 223 -4.76 7.69 -5.38
C TYR A 223 -3.62 8.15 -6.32
N GLY A 224 -2.54 7.40 -6.35
CA GLY A 224 -1.34 7.75 -7.11
C GLY A 224 -0.36 8.67 -6.39
N SER A 225 -0.73 9.15 -5.19
CA SER A 225 0.13 10.01 -4.36
C SER A 225 0.97 9.18 -3.38
N ILE A 226 2.15 9.70 -3.03
CA ILE A 226 3.08 9.04 -2.09
C ILE A 226 3.56 10.08 -1.08
N VAL A 227 3.47 9.72 0.20
CA VAL A 227 4.09 10.45 1.32
C VAL A 227 5.48 9.87 1.55
N LEU A 228 6.49 10.73 1.65
CA LEU A 228 7.89 10.37 1.85
C LEU A 228 8.43 11.02 3.11
N GLU A 229 9.10 10.25 3.97
CA GLU A 229 9.99 10.77 5.00
C GLU A 229 11.38 10.93 4.41
N MET A 230 11.94 12.12 4.49
CA MET A 230 13.21 12.44 3.83
C MET A 230 14.41 12.26 4.76
N VAL A 231 15.51 11.77 4.20
CA VAL A 231 16.81 11.70 4.89
C VAL A 231 17.50 13.06 4.91
N SER A 232 17.27 13.86 3.85
CA SER A 232 17.80 15.19 3.63
C SER A 232 16.74 16.08 3.01
N ASP A 233 17.08 17.34 2.69
CA ASP A 233 16.16 18.23 2.00
C ASP A 233 15.68 17.64 0.69
N SER A 234 14.37 17.71 0.45
CA SER A 234 13.77 17.14 -0.74
C SER A 234 13.90 18.09 -1.93
N PRO A 235 14.34 17.60 -3.08
CA PRO A 235 14.34 18.38 -4.32
C PRO A 235 12.96 18.50 -4.97
N ALA A 236 11.98 17.68 -4.52
CA ALA A 236 10.66 17.58 -5.13
C ALA A 236 9.58 17.26 -4.10
N GLY A 237 8.33 17.56 -4.46
CA GLY A 237 7.16 17.31 -3.63
C GLY A 237 6.75 18.52 -2.79
N GLU A 238 5.56 18.42 -2.22
CA GLU A 238 4.97 19.42 -1.34
C GLU A 238 5.32 19.09 0.11
N ILE A 239 5.95 20.00 0.86
CA ILE A 239 6.26 19.77 2.27
C ILE A 239 4.95 19.74 3.07
N LEU A 240 4.65 18.61 3.70
CA LEU A 240 3.51 18.42 4.58
C LEU A 240 3.78 18.87 6.02
N GLY A 241 5.00 18.68 6.50
CA GLY A 241 5.39 18.95 7.87
C GLY A 241 6.64 18.19 8.27
N GLU A 242 6.73 17.89 9.56
CA GLU A 242 7.87 17.21 10.18
C GLU A 242 7.44 16.12 11.16
N THR A 243 8.24 15.08 11.29
CA THR A 243 8.07 14.06 12.33
C THR A 243 8.48 14.60 13.69
N THR A 244 7.82 14.12 14.77
CA THR A 244 8.09 14.59 16.13
C THR A 244 8.45 13.45 17.07
N LYS A 245 9.22 13.77 18.13
CA LYS A 245 9.54 12.80 19.18
C LYS A 245 8.33 12.47 20.05
N GLU A 246 7.45 13.44 20.28
CA GLU A 246 6.19 13.23 20.97
C GLU A 246 5.25 12.41 20.09
N TYR A 247 4.63 11.37 20.66
CA TYR A 247 3.69 10.50 19.94
C TYR A 247 2.32 11.16 19.83
N VAL A 248 2.26 12.23 19.03
CA VAL A 248 1.08 13.07 18.80
C VAL A 248 0.91 13.36 17.32
N PHE A 249 -0.31 13.61 16.91
CA PHE A 249 -0.64 14.12 15.58
C PHE A 249 -1.14 15.55 15.72
N GLU A 250 -0.35 16.51 15.27
CA GLU A 250 -0.68 17.95 15.33
C GLU A 250 -1.05 18.44 13.92
N ALA A 251 -2.28 18.83 13.72
CA ALA A 251 -2.79 19.34 12.45
C ALA A 251 -3.99 20.25 12.64
N CYS A 252 -4.16 21.24 11.77
CA CYS A 252 -5.31 22.16 11.74
C CYS A 252 -5.60 22.86 13.09
N GLY A 253 -4.56 23.11 13.89
CA GLY A 253 -4.68 23.71 15.22
C GLY A 253 -5.06 22.73 16.34
N GLU A 254 -5.27 21.48 16.03
CA GLU A 254 -5.58 20.42 16.98
C GLU A 254 -4.35 19.55 17.26
N LYS A 255 -4.28 19.00 18.49
CA LYS A 255 -3.25 18.06 18.91
C LYS A 255 -3.92 16.79 19.42
N LEU A 256 -3.72 15.69 18.69
CA LEU A 256 -4.34 14.41 18.96
C LEU A 256 -3.32 13.42 19.54
N ASP A 257 -3.71 12.70 20.59
CA ASP A 257 -2.90 11.65 21.18
C ASP A 257 -2.93 10.42 20.26
N MET A 258 -1.77 10.06 19.69
CA MET A 258 -1.62 8.92 18.80
C MET A 258 -1.87 7.58 19.49
N ALA A 259 -1.63 7.47 20.80
CA ALA A 259 -1.92 6.23 21.53
C ALA A 259 -3.44 5.98 21.63
N GLN A 260 -4.23 7.05 21.84
CA GLN A 260 -5.70 6.96 21.80
C GLN A 260 -6.22 6.61 20.41
N LEU A 261 -5.68 7.25 19.36
CA LEU A 261 -6.05 6.96 17.97
C LEU A 261 -5.71 5.51 17.60
N GLN A 262 -4.56 5.02 18.03
CA GLN A 262 -4.14 3.63 17.84
C GLN A 262 -5.11 2.65 18.51
N GLU A 263 -5.52 2.91 19.75
CA GLU A 263 -6.47 2.06 20.45
C GLU A 263 -7.83 1.99 19.76
N ILE A 264 -8.33 3.11 19.27
CA ILE A 264 -9.56 3.18 18.49
C ILE A 264 -9.43 2.36 17.19
N TRP A 265 -8.32 2.52 16.48
CA TRP A 265 -8.06 1.82 15.23
C TRP A 265 -7.94 0.31 15.43
N GLU A 266 -7.15 -0.14 16.40
CA GLU A 266 -6.97 -1.56 16.72
C GLU A 266 -8.25 -2.18 17.29
N GLY A 267 -9.00 -1.44 18.10
CA GLY A 267 -10.21 -1.92 18.76
C GLY A 267 -11.43 -2.07 17.86
N LYS A 268 -11.40 -1.57 16.63
CA LYS A 268 -12.59 -1.53 15.76
C LYS A 268 -13.21 -2.91 15.50
N LEU A 269 -12.41 -3.93 15.32
CA LEU A 269 -12.87 -5.31 15.05
C LEU A 269 -12.87 -6.19 16.31
N GLU A 270 -12.39 -5.70 17.44
CA GLU A 270 -12.26 -6.49 18.66
C GLU A 270 -13.57 -7.19 19.09
N PRO A 271 -14.77 -6.57 18.98
CA PRO A 271 -16.03 -7.22 19.37
C PRO A 271 -16.40 -8.43 18.50
N VAL A 272 -15.94 -8.50 17.25
CA VAL A 272 -16.29 -9.55 16.29
C VAL A 272 -15.13 -10.47 15.94
N TYR A 273 -13.91 -9.98 16.06
CA TYR A 273 -12.69 -10.74 15.81
C TYR A 273 -11.59 -10.28 16.78
N PRO A 274 -11.63 -10.73 18.03
CA PRO A 274 -10.67 -10.32 19.05
C PRO A 274 -9.25 -10.77 18.72
N TYR A 275 -8.31 -9.82 18.68
CA TYR A 275 -6.89 -10.09 18.48
C TYR A 275 -6.14 -10.16 19.82
N ARG A 276 -6.67 -9.48 20.87
CA ARG A 276 -6.14 -9.55 22.22
C ARG A 276 -6.63 -10.83 22.89
N LYS A 277 -5.80 -11.85 22.92
CA LYS A 277 -6.13 -13.09 23.63
C LYS A 277 -5.85 -12.92 25.12
N ALA A 278 -6.89 -13.06 25.96
CA ALA A 278 -6.71 -13.31 27.38
C ALA A 278 -6.13 -14.71 27.54
N GLY A 279 -4.87 -14.82 27.85
CA GLY A 279 -4.15 -16.07 28.08
C GLY A 279 -3.10 -15.92 29.16
N PRO A 280 -2.59 -17.03 29.71
CA PRO A 280 -1.51 -16.94 30.67
C PRO A 280 -0.32 -16.20 30.06
N THR A 281 0.29 -15.32 30.85
CA THR A 281 1.53 -14.63 30.45
C THR A 281 2.56 -15.69 30.09
N VAL A 282 2.93 -15.74 28.80
CA VAL A 282 4.00 -16.66 28.39
C VAL A 282 5.29 -16.15 28.99
N GLU A 283 5.97 -17.00 29.74
CA GLU A 283 7.30 -16.67 30.28
C GLU A 283 8.23 -16.36 29.11
N LYS A 284 8.98 -15.27 29.23
CA LYS A 284 10.01 -14.94 28.22
C LYS A 284 11.02 -16.11 28.21
N ILE A 285 11.10 -16.79 27.07
CA ILE A 285 12.13 -17.80 26.84
C ILE A 285 13.44 -17.02 26.63
N ASN A 286 14.23 -16.90 27.70
CA ASN A 286 15.59 -16.38 27.65
C ASN A 286 16.53 -17.52 27.22
N GLY A 287 16.50 -17.92 25.97
CA GLY A 287 17.37 -18.94 25.42
C GLY A 287 18.12 -18.42 24.21
N SER A 288 19.43 -18.67 24.14
CA SER A 288 20.13 -18.56 22.85
C SER A 288 19.73 -19.77 22.01
N LEU A 289 19.06 -19.52 20.88
CA LEU A 289 18.88 -20.53 19.84
C LEU A 289 20.26 -20.87 19.25
N THR A 290 20.90 -21.90 19.77
CA THR A 290 21.99 -22.56 19.05
C THR A 290 21.33 -23.27 17.89
N ALA A 291 21.63 -22.83 16.66
CA ALA A 291 21.14 -23.54 15.48
C ALA A 291 21.55 -25.02 15.59
N PRO A 292 20.63 -25.98 15.44
CA PRO A 292 21.01 -27.38 15.45
C PRO A 292 22.00 -27.61 14.32
N ALA A 293 23.04 -28.39 14.58
CA ALA A 293 23.99 -28.75 13.54
C ALA A 293 23.22 -29.34 12.35
N ALA A 294 23.48 -28.81 11.16
CA ALA A 294 22.85 -29.30 9.95
C ALA A 294 23.08 -30.83 9.85
N PRO A 295 22.02 -31.63 9.54
CA PRO A 295 22.17 -33.05 9.40
C PRO A 295 23.21 -33.34 8.30
N LYS A 296 24.19 -34.17 8.61
CA LYS A 296 25.15 -34.65 7.59
C LYS A 296 24.41 -35.55 6.59
N ILE A 297 24.05 -34.96 5.46
CA ILE A 297 23.51 -35.72 4.34
C ILE A 297 24.69 -36.40 3.67
N GLY A 298 24.85 -37.71 3.90
CA GLY A 298 25.95 -38.52 3.31
C GLY A 298 25.83 -38.75 1.80
N VAL A 299 24.92 -38.05 1.10
CA VAL A 299 24.67 -38.17 -0.32
C VAL A 299 24.87 -36.81 -0.99
N ALA A 300 25.80 -36.72 -1.93
CA ALA A 300 26.12 -35.50 -2.65
C ALA A 300 24.95 -34.90 -3.47
N LYS A 301 23.99 -35.72 -3.89
CA LYS A 301 22.76 -35.34 -4.59
C LYS A 301 21.61 -36.21 -4.11
N PRO A 302 20.86 -35.85 -3.06
CA PRO A 302 19.69 -36.63 -2.68
C PRO A 302 18.64 -36.53 -3.80
N LYS A 303 18.03 -37.65 -4.15
CA LYS A 303 16.86 -37.69 -5.04
C LYS A 303 15.64 -37.28 -4.19
N VAL A 304 14.91 -36.31 -4.67
CA VAL A 304 13.58 -35.93 -4.14
C VAL A 304 12.53 -36.81 -4.81
#